data_70eb63e541e595749cace20843cf9d9c
#
_entry.id   70eb63e541e595749cace20843cf9d9c
#
_cell.length_a   1.000
_cell.length_b   1.000
_cell.length_c   1.000
_cell.angle_alpha   90.00
_cell.angle_beta   90.00
_cell.angle_gamma   90.00
#
_symmetry.space_group_name_H-M   'P 1'
#
loop_
_entity.id
_entity.type
_entity.pdbx_description
1 polymer ?
#
loop_
_entity_poly.entity_id
_entity_poly.type
_entity_poly.pdbx_seq_one_letter_code
_entity_poly.pdbx_strand_id
1 'polypeptide(L)' 'MPPSNDDLEGARIMVKLDDLLYARRMTLTELADRVGLTLANLSILKTGKAKAIRFSTLAAICRELDCQPGDLLGYKAD' A
#
# COMPACT_ATOMS: atom_id res chain seq x y z
N MET A 1 -3.05 -6.81 -28.90
CA MET A 1 -1.93 -6.15 -28.20
C MET A 1 -1.86 -6.68 -26.76
N PRO A 2 -0.73 -7.16 -26.34
CA PRO A 2 -0.65 -7.66 -24.97
C PRO A 2 -0.84 -6.49 -23.96
N PRO A 3 -1.34 -6.77 -22.76
CA PRO A 3 -1.42 -5.75 -21.72
C PRO A 3 -0.03 -5.20 -21.40
N SER A 4 0.00 -3.98 -20.90
CA SER A 4 1.28 -3.39 -20.52
C SER A 4 1.91 -4.17 -19.37
N ASN A 5 3.24 -4.12 -19.29
CA ASN A 5 3.95 -4.76 -18.18
C ASN A 5 3.47 -4.24 -16.83
N ASP A 6 3.13 -2.94 -16.76
CA ASP A 6 2.63 -2.34 -15.53
C ASP A 6 1.36 -3.03 -15.04
N ASP A 7 0.42 -3.33 -15.93
CA ASP A 7 -0.83 -3.99 -15.55
C ASP A 7 -0.58 -5.41 -15.06
N LEU A 8 0.30 -6.14 -15.74
CA LEU A 8 0.62 -7.51 -15.36
C LEU A 8 1.39 -7.55 -14.03
N GLU A 9 2.41 -6.73 -13.92
CA GLU A 9 3.26 -6.72 -12.73
C GLU A 9 2.52 -6.18 -11.51
N GLY A 10 1.71 -5.14 -11.69
CA GLY A 10 0.92 -4.56 -10.62
C GLY A 10 -0.06 -5.55 -10.03
N ALA A 11 -0.63 -6.44 -10.84
CA ALA A 11 -1.58 -7.43 -10.39
C ALA A 11 -0.95 -8.50 -9.49
N ARG A 12 0.36 -8.63 -9.50
CA ARG A 12 1.09 -9.60 -8.68
C ARG A 12 1.64 -9.03 -7.39
N ILE A 13 1.59 -7.73 -7.22
CA ILE A 13 1.99 -7.09 -5.96
C ILE A 13 0.79 -7.06 -5.04
N MET A 14 0.94 -7.64 -3.86
CA MET A 14 -0.08 -7.63 -2.83
C MET A 14 0.20 -6.48 -1.88
N VAL A 15 -0.86 -5.78 -1.47
CA VAL A 15 -0.77 -4.72 -0.47
C VAL A 15 -1.44 -5.23 0.79
N LYS A 16 -0.64 -5.40 1.84
CA LYS A 16 -1.08 -5.97 3.12
C LYS A 16 -1.39 -4.87 4.14
N LEU A 17 -1.92 -3.77 3.67
CA LEU A 17 -2.18 -2.60 4.51
C LEU A 17 -3.25 -2.89 5.56
N ASP A 18 -4.32 -3.59 5.20
CA ASP A 18 -5.38 -3.93 6.16
C ASP A 18 -4.86 -4.73 7.34
N ASP A 19 -4.00 -5.71 7.07
CA ASP A 19 -3.43 -6.55 8.12
C ASP A 19 -2.59 -5.72 9.09
N LEU A 20 -1.80 -4.79 8.57
CA LEU A 20 -0.98 -3.92 9.40
C LEU A 20 -1.82 -2.93 10.21
N LEU A 21 -2.83 -2.36 9.59
CA LEU A 21 -3.75 -1.45 10.29
C LEU A 21 -4.44 -2.19 11.44
N TYR A 22 -4.91 -3.40 11.16
CA TYR A 22 -5.56 -4.22 12.19
C TYR A 22 -4.59 -4.52 13.33
N ALA A 23 -3.38 -4.94 13.00
CA ALA A 23 -2.36 -5.27 13.99
C ALA A 23 -1.97 -4.08 14.85
N ARG A 24 -2.00 -2.88 14.30
CA ARG A 24 -1.65 -1.64 15.00
C ARG A 24 -2.87 -0.94 15.60
N ARG A 25 -4.06 -1.49 15.42
CA ARG A 25 -5.33 -0.91 15.88
C ARG A 25 -5.48 0.53 15.38
N MET A 26 -5.16 0.73 14.13
CA MET A 26 -5.24 2.03 13.48
C MET A 26 -6.25 1.98 12.35
N THR A 27 -7.02 3.04 12.18
CA THR A 27 -7.96 3.14 11.07
C THR A 27 -7.25 3.70 9.84
N LEU A 28 -7.83 3.45 8.66
CA LEU A 28 -7.32 4.01 7.42
C LEU A 28 -7.35 5.54 7.47
N THR A 29 -8.39 6.12 8.05
CA THR A 29 -8.52 7.57 8.22
C THR A 29 -7.38 8.14 9.06
N GLU A 30 -7.05 7.47 10.17
CA GLU A 30 -5.93 7.90 11.02
C GLU A 30 -4.62 7.85 10.26
N LEU A 31 -4.39 6.79 9.51
CA LEU A 31 -3.15 6.66 8.74
C LEU A 31 -3.07 7.75 7.68
N ALA A 32 -4.15 7.99 6.94
CA ALA A 32 -4.20 9.04 5.93
C ALA A 32 -3.82 10.40 6.52
N ASP A 33 -4.38 10.71 7.69
CA ASP A 33 -4.10 11.95 8.39
C ASP A 33 -2.62 12.05 8.77
N ARG A 34 -2.06 10.96 9.31
CA ARG A 34 -0.67 10.94 9.79
C ARG A 34 0.35 11.05 8.66
N VAL A 35 0.07 10.44 7.51
CA VAL A 35 1.00 10.47 6.36
C VAL A 35 0.74 11.64 5.42
N GLY A 36 -0.33 12.40 5.63
CA GLY A 36 -0.63 13.56 4.79
C GLY A 36 -1.23 13.20 3.44
N LEU A 37 -1.87 12.04 3.33
CA LEU A 37 -2.57 11.62 2.11
C LEU A 37 -4.07 11.79 2.31
N THR A 38 -4.78 11.86 1.17
CA THR A 38 -6.24 11.81 1.23
C THR A 38 -6.67 10.37 1.51
N LEU A 39 -7.83 10.23 2.15
CA LEU A 39 -8.42 8.92 2.38
C LEU A 39 -8.64 8.17 1.07
N ALA A 40 -9.07 8.90 0.02
CA ALA A 40 -9.29 8.32 -1.31
C ALA A 40 -8.01 7.71 -1.88
N ASN A 41 -6.89 8.43 -1.81
CA ASN A 41 -5.62 7.92 -2.32
C ASN A 41 -5.12 6.71 -1.54
N LEU A 42 -5.27 6.74 -0.23
CA LEU A 42 -4.86 5.62 0.60
C LEU A 42 -5.76 4.40 0.38
N SER A 43 -7.05 4.62 0.11
CA SER A 43 -8.00 3.57 -0.21
C SER A 43 -7.65 2.90 -1.55
N ILE A 44 -7.20 3.66 -2.54
CA ILE A 44 -6.73 3.10 -3.81
C ILE A 44 -5.53 2.17 -3.58
N LEU A 45 -4.60 2.57 -2.74
CA LEU A 45 -3.46 1.74 -2.38
C LEU A 45 -3.92 0.47 -1.65
N LYS A 46 -4.79 0.61 -0.67
CA LYS A 46 -5.29 -0.49 0.15
C LYS A 46 -5.96 -1.57 -0.69
N THR A 47 -6.72 -1.18 -1.71
CA THR A 47 -7.46 -2.13 -2.54
C THR A 47 -6.60 -2.76 -3.63
N GLY A 48 -5.31 -2.40 -3.70
CA GLY A 48 -4.41 -2.94 -4.71
C GLY A 48 -4.58 -2.35 -6.09
N LYS A 49 -5.31 -1.25 -6.21
CA LYS A 49 -5.56 -0.59 -7.50
C LYS A 49 -4.49 0.44 -7.86
N ALA A 50 -3.59 0.75 -6.94
CA ALA A 50 -2.50 1.66 -7.22
C ALA A 50 -1.50 1.02 -8.16
N LYS A 51 -1.06 1.75 -9.17
CA LYS A 51 -0.06 1.27 -10.13
C LYS A 51 1.35 1.64 -9.71
N ALA A 52 1.49 2.56 -8.78
CA ALA A 52 2.78 3.02 -8.29
C ALA A 52 2.62 3.62 -6.91
N ILE A 53 3.71 3.66 -6.19
CA ILE A 53 3.79 4.36 -4.91
C ILE A 53 5.13 5.09 -4.86
N ARG A 54 5.11 6.32 -4.38
CA ARG A 54 6.34 7.07 -4.19
C ARG A 54 7.08 6.52 -2.98
N PHE A 55 8.40 6.47 -3.06
CA PHE A 55 9.20 6.02 -1.93
C PHE A 55 8.97 6.87 -0.69
N SER A 56 8.75 8.18 -0.86
CA SER A 56 8.44 9.06 0.27
C SER A 56 7.15 8.65 0.97
N THR A 57 6.12 8.28 0.20
CA THR A 57 4.86 7.80 0.75
C THR A 57 5.05 6.46 1.44
N LEU A 58 5.77 5.55 0.79
CA LEU A 58 6.06 4.23 1.36
C LEU A 58 6.81 4.37 2.69
N ALA A 59 7.82 5.24 2.73
CA ALA A 59 8.59 5.49 3.95
C ALA A 59 7.70 6.05 5.07
N ALA A 60 6.80 6.98 4.74
CA ALA A 60 5.89 7.56 5.73
C ALA A 60 4.96 6.51 6.32
N ILE A 61 4.41 5.64 5.48
CA ILE A 61 3.54 4.55 5.94
C ILE A 61 4.31 3.60 6.84
N CYS A 62 5.51 3.20 6.43
CA CYS A 62 6.36 2.32 7.23
C CYS A 62 6.68 2.94 8.59
N ARG A 63 6.98 4.23 8.62
CA ARG A 63 7.27 4.93 9.86
C ARG A 63 6.06 4.93 10.79
N GLU A 64 4.86 5.25 10.27
CA GLU A 64 3.66 5.35 11.09
C GLU A 64 3.16 3.98 11.57
N LEU A 65 3.38 2.94 10.79
CA LEU A 65 2.97 1.58 11.15
C LEU A 65 4.11 0.78 11.78
N ASP A 66 5.27 1.38 11.93
CA ASP A 66 6.46 0.70 12.49
C ASP A 66 6.68 -0.64 11.81
N CYS A 67 6.84 -0.61 10.51
CA CYS A 67 7.02 -1.81 9.70
C CYS A 67 8.04 -1.58 8.58
N GLN A 68 8.43 -2.67 7.95
CA GLN A 68 9.29 -2.63 6.78
C GLN A 68 8.45 -2.68 5.50
N PRO A 69 8.98 -2.22 4.36
CA PRO A 69 8.24 -2.35 3.09
C PRO A 69 7.81 -3.78 2.78
N GLY A 70 8.61 -4.78 3.15
CA GLY A 70 8.25 -6.17 2.95
C GLY A 70 7.10 -6.66 3.81
N ASP A 71 6.78 -5.94 4.89
CA ASP A 71 5.59 -6.24 5.69
C ASP A 71 4.33 -5.67 5.03
N LEU A 72 4.48 -4.59 4.27
CA LEU A 72 3.37 -3.90 3.63
C LEU A 72 3.09 -4.46 2.24
N LEU A 73 4.14 -4.78 1.49
CA LEU A 73 4.06 -5.20 0.10
C LEU A 73 4.56 -6.63 -0.04
N GLY A 74 3.86 -7.42 -0.84
CA GLY A 74 4.26 -8.76 -1.15
C GLY A 74 4.19 -9.02 -2.65
N TYR A 75 4.84 -10.09 -3.09
CA TYR A 75 4.80 -10.52 -4.48
C TYR A 75 4.15 -11.90 -4.52
N LYS A 76 3.17 -12.03 -5.39
CA LYS A 76 2.47 -13.30 -5.60
C LYS A 76 3.07 -14.00 -6.82
N ALA A 77 3.82 -15.06 -6.59
CA ALA A 77 4.36 -15.89 -7.67
C ALA A 77 3.26 -16.84 -8.19
N ASP A 78 3.39 -17.20 -9.45
CA ASP A 78 2.48 -18.18 -10.06
C ASP A 78 2.70 -19.58 -9.51
#